data_de37652923969192e3eb0850530ca0f5
#
_entry.id   de37652923969192e3eb0850530ca0f5
#
_cell.length_a   1.000
_cell.length_b   1.000
_cell.length_c   1.000
_cell.angle_alpha   90.00
_cell.angle_beta   90.00
_cell.angle_gamma   90.00
#
_symmetry.space_group_name_H-M   'P 1'
#
loop_
_entity.id
_entity.type
_entity.pdbx_description
1 polymer ?
#
loop_
_entity_poly.entity_id
_entity_poly.type
_entity_poly.pdbx_seq_one_letter_code
_entity_poly.pdbx_strand_id
1 'polypeptide(L)'
;MASRCLVVDDSRVIRKVARRILEARGFIVIEAGDGQQALEACRTQMPDCVLLDWNMPVMNGLEFLKRLRAEYGPDKPAVVFCTTESEMTAIEQAISNGAQEYIMKPFDEQILLGKFEQVGLL
;
A
#
# COMPACT_ATOMS: atom_id res chain seq x y z
N MET A 1 4.42 -6.44 -19.49
CA MET A 1 3.85 -5.14 -19.16
C MET A 1 4.24 -4.73 -17.76
N ALA A 2 4.43 -3.43 -17.54
CA ALA A 2 4.83 -2.94 -16.22
C ALA A 2 3.66 -2.99 -15.25
N SER A 3 3.92 -3.44 -14.02
CA SER A 3 2.94 -3.41 -12.94
C SER A 3 2.81 -1.99 -12.40
N ARG A 4 1.62 -1.63 -11.97
CA ARG A 4 1.33 -0.33 -11.36
C ARG A 4 1.22 -0.48 -9.86
N CYS A 5 1.91 0.39 -9.12
CA CYS A 5 1.83 0.44 -7.66
C CYS A 5 1.36 1.81 -7.22
N LEU A 6 0.33 1.84 -6.39
CA LEU A 6 -0.12 3.05 -5.72
C LEU A 6 0.55 3.12 -4.35
N VAL A 7 1.36 4.16 -4.14
CA VAL A 7 2.04 4.40 -2.87
C VAL A 7 1.25 5.44 -2.09
N VAL A 8 0.70 5.04 -0.96
CA VAL A 8 -0.19 5.86 -0.12
C VAL A 8 0.49 6.12 1.21
N ASP A 9 0.89 7.36 1.42
CA ASP A 9 1.55 7.79 2.65
C ASP A 9 1.45 9.31 2.72
N ASP A 10 1.20 9.87 3.90
CA ASP A 10 1.15 11.32 4.07
C ASP A 10 2.55 11.96 4.05
N SER A 11 3.60 11.17 4.22
CA SER A 11 4.98 11.63 4.13
C SER A 11 5.45 11.62 2.69
N ARG A 12 5.73 12.82 2.16
CA ARG A 12 6.30 12.96 0.82
C ARG A 12 7.64 12.26 0.68
N VAL A 13 8.44 12.27 1.74
CA VAL A 13 9.76 11.63 1.76
C VAL A 13 9.63 10.11 1.62
N ILE A 14 8.72 9.52 2.39
CA ILE A 14 8.45 8.08 2.32
C ILE A 14 7.97 7.69 0.91
N ARG A 15 7.04 8.47 0.35
CA ARG A 15 6.55 8.20 -1.01
C ARG A 15 7.69 8.22 -2.04
N LYS A 16 8.59 9.19 -1.93
CA LYS A 16 9.74 9.28 -2.85
C LYS A 16 10.70 8.12 -2.70
N VAL A 17 10.98 7.70 -1.47
CA VAL A 17 11.84 6.54 -1.22
C VAL A 17 11.24 5.27 -1.84
N ALA A 18 9.97 5.03 -1.56
CA ALA A 18 9.27 3.86 -2.11
C ALA A 18 9.21 3.92 -3.64
N ARG A 19 8.91 5.09 -4.21
CA ARG A 19 8.89 5.27 -5.67
C ARG A 19 10.22 4.91 -6.30
N ARG A 20 11.32 5.40 -5.74
CA ARG A 20 12.65 5.13 -6.27
C ARG A 20 12.95 3.63 -6.29
N ILE A 21 12.65 2.95 -5.20
CA ILE A 21 12.86 1.50 -5.09
C ILE A 21 12.03 0.75 -6.14
N LEU A 22 10.75 1.08 -6.23
CA LEU A 22 9.82 0.36 -7.10
C LEU A 22 10.05 0.67 -8.58
N GLU A 23 10.32 1.92 -8.93
CA GLU A 23 10.61 2.29 -10.31
C GLU A 23 11.89 1.61 -10.83
N ALA A 24 12.89 1.43 -9.96
CA ALA A 24 14.11 0.71 -10.31
C ALA A 24 13.83 -0.76 -10.65
N ARG A 25 12.70 -1.31 -10.21
CA ARG A 25 12.28 -2.68 -10.52
C ARG A 25 11.18 -2.73 -11.60
N GLY A 26 10.96 -1.63 -12.30
CA GLY A 26 10.06 -1.58 -13.45
C GLY A 26 8.61 -1.28 -13.13
N PHE A 27 8.28 -0.90 -11.91
CA PHE A 27 6.92 -0.49 -11.57
C PHE A 27 6.62 0.90 -12.09
N ILE A 28 5.37 1.12 -12.48
CA ILE A 28 4.82 2.45 -12.70
C ILE A 28 4.22 2.87 -11.35
N VAL A 29 4.71 3.96 -10.77
CA VAL A 29 4.30 4.37 -9.44
C VAL A 29 3.40 5.59 -9.49
N ILE A 30 2.29 5.51 -8.78
CA ILE A 30 1.35 6.62 -8.55
C ILE A 30 1.35 6.89 -7.05
N GLU A 31 1.23 8.14 -6.65
CA GLU A 31 1.28 8.53 -5.24
C GLU A 31 -0.03 9.14 -4.79
N ALA A 32 -0.38 8.89 -3.52
CA ALA A 32 -1.50 9.52 -2.85
C ALA A 32 -1.09 9.90 -1.44
N GLY A 33 -1.55 11.05 -0.96
CA GLY A 33 -1.19 11.58 0.35
C GLY A 33 -2.15 11.21 1.47
N ASP A 34 -3.29 10.63 1.14
CA ASP A 34 -4.28 10.18 2.12
C ASP A 34 -5.20 9.13 1.51
N GLY A 35 -6.07 8.56 2.33
CA GLY A 35 -6.98 7.49 1.88
C GLY A 35 -8.01 7.94 0.86
N GLN A 36 -8.45 9.20 0.92
CA GLN A 36 -9.43 9.73 -0.04
C GLN A 36 -8.79 9.83 -1.43
N GLN A 37 -7.60 10.39 -1.51
CA GLN A 37 -6.86 10.48 -2.78
C GLN A 37 -6.56 9.09 -3.33
N ALA A 38 -6.23 8.14 -2.44
CA ALA A 38 -5.97 6.76 -2.83
C ALA A 38 -7.20 6.11 -3.44
N LEU A 39 -8.37 6.32 -2.84
CA LEU A 39 -9.60 5.75 -3.34
C LEU A 39 -9.96 6.32 -4.71
N GLU A 40 -9.80 7.61 -4.89
CA GLU A 40 -10.02 8.27 -6.17
C GLU A 40 -9.05 7.75 -7.25
N ALA A 41 -7.78 7.54 -6.88
CA ALA A 41 -6.79 6.97 -7.79
C ALA A 41 -7.19 5.57 -8.25
N CYS A 42 -7.66 4.73 -7.34
CA CYS A 42 -8.13 3.38 -7.67
C CYS A 42 -9.35 3.42 -8.59
N ARG A 43 -10.26 4.35 -8.38
CA ARG A 43 -11.46 4.50 -9.22
C ARG A 43 -11.12 4.97 -10.62
N THR A 44 -10.09 5.80 -10.75
CA THR A 44 -9.63 6.29 -12.05
C THR A 44 -8.92 5.20 -12.84
N GLN A 45 -8.00 4.51 -12.19
CA GLN A 45 -7.30 3.39 -12.81
C GLN A 45 -6.79 2.46 -11.70
N MET A 46 -7.36 1.25 -11.64
CA MET A 46 -7.01 0.28 -10.61
C MET A 46 -5.55 -0.12 -10.72
N PRO A 47 -4.74 0.05 -9.64
CA PRO A 47 -3.37 -0.44 -9.64
C PRO A 47 -3.32 -1.95 -9.44
N ASP A 48 -2.16 -2.54 -9.70
CA ASP A 48 -1.93 -3.96 -9.41
C ASP A 48 -1.69 -4.19 -7.92
N CYS A 49 -1.09 -3.19 -7.27
CA CYS A 49 -0.81 -3.26 -5.84
C CYS A 49 -0.86 -1.87 -5.20
N VAL A 50 -1.01 -1.87 -3.88
CA VAL A 50 -1.03 -0.67 -3.06
C VAL A 50 -0.07 -0.88 -1.89
N LEU A 51 0.84 0.05 -1.71
CA LEU A 51 1.64 0.15 -0.49
C LEU A 51 0.95 1.20 0.37
N LEU A 52 0.40 0.80 1.50
CA LEU A 52 -0.59 1.57 2.25
C LEU A 52 -0.13 1.89 3.67
N ASP A 53 0.01 3.18 3.97
CA ASP A 53 0.28 3.65 5.33
C ASP A 53 -0.98 3.57 6.20
N TRP A 54 -0.79 3.41 7.51
CA TRP A 54 -1.87 3.29 8.49
C TRP A 54 -2.41 4.65 8.92
N ASN A 55 -1.52 5.54 9.36
CA ASN A 55 -1.91 6.83 9.94
C ASN A 55 -1.82 7.94 8.91
N MET A 56 -2.96 8.43 8.47
CA MET A 56 -3.04 9.51 7.50
C MET A 56 -4.21 10.42 7.84
N PRO A 57 -4.14 11.72 7.46
CA PRO A 57 -5.27 12.62 7.64
C PRO A 57 -6.40 12.31 6.65
N VAL A 58 -7.56 12.89 6.86
CA VAL A 58 -8.76 12.82 6.02
C VAL A 58 -9.38 11.41 6.04
N MET A 59 -8.66 10.41 5.55
CA MET A 59 -9.07 9.01 5.59
C MET A 59 -7.84 8.16 5.85
N ASN A 60 -7.83 7.42 6.96
CA ASN A 60 -6.69 6.57 7.31
C ASN A 60 -6.66 5.29 6.47
N GLY A 61 -5.55 4.53 6.63
CA GLY A 61 -5.34 3.34 5.83
C GLY A 61 -6.38 2.25 6.04
N LEU A 62 -6.83 2.05 7.26
CA LEU A 62 -7.85 1.03 7.54
C LEU A 62 -9.19 1.37 6.88
N GLU A 63 -9.61 2.62 6.97
CA GLU A 63 -10.86 3.06 6.33
C GLU A 63 -10.78 2.91 4.81
N PHE A 64 -9.67 3.32 4.22
CA PHE A 64 -9.42 3.13 2.79
C PHE A 64 -9.53 1.64 2.42
N LEU A 65 -8.86 0.78 3.16
CA LEU A 65 -8.85 -0.65 2.90
C LEU A 65 -10.25 -1.25 2.95
N LYS A 66 -11.04 -0.88 3.97
CA LYS A 66 -12.43 -1.33 4.10
C LYS A 66 -13.27 -0.92 2.90
N ARG A 67 -13.14 0.33 2.47
CA ARG A 67 -13.89 0.85 1.32
C ARG A 67 -13.46 0.20 0.02
N LEU A 68 -12.15 0.01 -0.14
CA LEU A 68 -11.60 -0.65 -1.32
C LEU A 68 -12.16 -2.06 -1.48
N ARG A 69 -12.15 -2.83 -0.39
CA ARG A 69 -12.62 -4.20 -0.42
C ARG A 69 -14.14 -4.28 -0.60
N ALA A 70 -14.89 -3.33 -0.05
CA ALA A 70 -16.33 -3.27 -0.26
C ALA A 70 -16.68 -2.97 -1.71
N GLU A 71 -15.90 -2.13 -2.39
CA GLU A 71 -16.17 -1.75 -3.79
C GLU A 71 -15.66 -2.78 -4.80
N TYR A 72 -14.49 -3.39 -4.54
CA TYR A 72 -13.77 -4.16 -5.57
C TYR A 72 -13.48 -5.61 -5.18
N GLY A 73 -13.83 -6.02 -3.97
CA GLY A 73 -13.64 -7.40 -3.53
C GLY A 73 -12.30 -7.64 -2.81
N PRO A 74 -12.07 -8.90 -2.37
CA PRO A 74 -10.98 -9.22 -1.45
C PRO A 74 -9.61 -9.43 -2.09
N ASP A 75 -9.55 -9.59 -3.40
CA ASP A 75 -8.33 -10.09 -4.05
C ASP A 75 -7.52 -9.03 -4.78
N LYS A 76 -8.16 -8.01 -5.28
CA LYS A 76 -7.50 -6.98 -6.11
C LYS A 76 -7.87 -5.59 -5.66
N PRO A 77 -6.89 -4.70 -5.62
CA PRO A 77 -5.46 -4.91 -5.82
C PRO A 77 -4.83 -5.61 -4.62
N ALA A 78 -3.61 -6.12 -4.77
CA ALA A 78 -2.83 -6.61 -3.63
C ALA A 78 -2.47 -5.42 -2.75
N VAL A 79 -2.68 -5.53 -1.45
CA VAL A 79 -2.39 -4.45 -0.50
C VAL A 79 -1.31 -4.91 0.47
N VAL A 80 -0.20 -4.17 0.48
CA VAL A 80 0.86 -4.33 1.47
C VAL A 80 0.73 -3.17 2.45
N PHE A 81 0.36 -3.50 3.68
CA PHE A 81 0.10 -2.53 4.73
C PHE A 81 1.40 -2.13 5.41
N CYS A 82 1.60 -0.82 5.61
CA CYS A 82 2.84 -0.27 6.16
C CYS A 82 2.56 0.50 7.45
N THR A 83 3.26 0.15 8.53
CA THR A 83 3.01 0.78 9.83
C THR A 83 4.28 0.93 10.66
N THR A 84 4.29 1.95 11.54
CA THR A 84 5.29 2.07 12.59
C THR A 84 4.85 1.33 13.86
N GLU A 85 3.59 0.91 13.90
CA GLU A 85 3.03 0.20 15.05
C GLU A 85 3.52 -1.23 15.05
N SER A 86 4.09 -1.67 16.15
CA SER A 86 4.49 -3.06 16.34
C SER A 86 3.40 -3.90 17.00
N GLU A 87 2.24 -3.27 17.26
CA GLU A 87 1.15 -3.94 17.94
C GLU A 87 0.48 -4.97 17.04
N MET A 88 0.32 -6.16 17.58
CA MET A 88 -0.35 -7.27 16.90
C MET A 88 -1.76 -6.89 16.44
N THR A 89 -2.47 -6.08 17.24
CA THR A 89 -3.84 -5.65 16.94
C THR A 89 -3.93 -4.91 15.60
N ALA A 90 -3.01 -3.98 15.33
CA ALA A 90 -3.02 -3.23 14.08
C ALA A 90 -2.76 -4.14 12.88
N ILE A 91 -1.83 -5.06 13.02
CA ILE A 91 -1.52 -6.04 11.98
C ILE A 91 -2.72 -6.96 11.72
N GLU A 92 -3.33 -7.45 12.78
CA GLU A 92 -4.52 -8.31 12.67
C GLU A 92 -5.68 -7.59 12.00
N GLN A 93 -5.91 -6.32 12.33
CA GLN A 93 -6.96 -5.52 11.70
C GLN A 93 -6.72 -5.35 10.20
N ALA A 94 -5.48 -5.09 9.80
CA ALA A 94 -5.15 -4.94 8.38
C ALA A 94 -5.39 -6.25 7.62
N ILE A 95 -4.89 -7.35 8.13
CA ILE A 95 -5.05 -8.66 7.48
C ILE A 95 -6.52 -9.08 7.45
N SER A 96 -7.24 -8.90 8.55
CA SER A 96 -8.67 -9.24 8.63
C SER A 96 -9.53 -8.42 7.67
N ASN A 97 -9.09 -7.23 7.32
CA ASN A 97 -9.82 -6.35 6.40
C ASN A 97 -9.31 -6.42 4.96
N GLY A 98 -8.45 -7.38 4.65
CA GLY A 98 -8.10 -7.71 3.29
C GLY A 98 -6.73 -7.26 2.80
N ALA A 99 -5.80 -6.91 3.70
CA ALA A 99 -4.41 -6.71 3.31
C ALA A 99 -3.74 -8.07 3.11
N GLN A 100 -2.93 -8.21 2.09
CA GLN A 100 -2.25 -9.46 1.78
C GLN A 100 -0.98 -9.66 2.60
N GLU A 101 -0.34 -8.55 2.99
CA GLU A 101 0.89 -8.60 3.77
C GLU A 101 1.09 -7.28 4.51
N TYR A 102 2.06 -7.25 5.42
CA TYR A 102 2.41 -6.03 6.14
C TYR A 102 3.92 -5.81 6.13
N ILE A 103 4.32 -4.57 6.38
CA ILE A 103 5.72 -4.17 6.45
C ILE A 103 5.88 -3.13 7.55
N MET A 104 6.97 -3.23 8.31
CA MET A 104 7.25 -2.29 9.40
C MET A 104 8.11 -1.13 8.91
N LYS A 105 7.80 0.09 9.35
CA LYS A 105 8.66 1.25 9.14
C LYS A 105 9.65 1.38 10.29
N PRO A 106 10.88 1.81 10.05
CA PRO A 106 11.45 2.11 8.73
C PRO A 106 11.77 0.83 7.97
N PHE A 107 11.64 0.87 6.65
CA PHE A 107 12.00 -0.26 5.80
C PHE A 107 13.10 0.18 4.82
N ASP A 108 13.88 -0.79 4.35
CA ASP A 108 14.84 -0.58 3.29
C ASP A 108 14.38 -1.28 2.00
N GLU A 109 15.19 -1.15 0.96
CA GLU A 109 14.91 -1.76 -0.33
C GLU A 109 14.71 -3.27 -0.21
N GLN A 110 15.57 -3.94 0.54
CA GLN A 110 15.54 -5.39 0.69
C GLN A 110 14.25 -5.85 1.37
N ILE A 111 13.83 -5.16 2.40
CA ILE A 111 12.58 -5.47 3.12
C ILE A 111 11.38 -5.27 2.21
N LEU A 112 11.32 -4.13 1.53
CA LEU A 112 10.19 -3.82 0.65
C LEU A 112 10.07 -4.82 -0.49
N LEU A 113 11.16 -5.08 -1.19
CA LEU A 113 11.15 -6.00 -2.32
C LEU A 113 10.90 -7.44 -1.89
N GLY A 114 11.40 -7.84 -0.72
CA GLY A 114 11.14 -9.17 -0.16
C GLY A 114 9.65 -9.40 0.10
N LYS A 115 8.94 -8.41 0.64
CA LYS A 115 7.49 -8.52 0.84
C LYS A 115 6.74 -8.58 -0.48
N PHE A 116 7.16 -7.80 -1.46
CA PHE A 116 6.54 -7.84 -2.78
C PHE A 116 6.73 -9.20 -3.45
N GLU A 117 7.88 -9.84 -3.26
CA GLU A 117 8.09 -11.21 -3.74
C GLU A 117 7.14 -12.19 -3.05
N GLN A 118 6.95 -12.06 -1.74
CA GLN A 118 6.08 -12.96 -0.97
C GLN A 118 4.62 -12.93 -1.45
N VAL A 119 4.16 -11.79 -1.91
CA VAL A 119 2.77 -11.65 -2.40
C VAL A 119 2.65 -11.83 -3.92
N GLY A 120 3.73 -12.22 -4.58
CA GLY A 120 3.70 -12.54 -6.00
C GLY A 120 3.74 -11.34 -6.94
N LEU A 121 4.19 -10.20 -6.47
CA LEU A 121 4.30 -8.97 -7.27
C LEU A 121 5.64 -8.85 -7.99
N LEU A 122 6.60 -9.64 -7.58
CA LEU A 122 7.93 -9.71 -8.17
C LEU A 122 8.33 -11.14 -8.44
#